data_db521acfbc26160cb6ac0a825e62d9f3
#
_entry.id   db521acfbc26160cb6ac0a825e62d9f3
#
_cell.length_a   1.000
_cell.length_b   1.000
_cell.length_c   1.000
_cell.angle_alpha   90.00
_cell.angle_beta   90.00
_cell.angle_gamma   90.00
#
_symmetry.space_group_name_H-M   'P 1'
#
loop_
_entity.id
_entity.type
_entity.pdbx_description
1 polymer ?
#
loop_
_entity_poly.entity_id
_entity_poly.type
_entity_poly.pdbx_seq_one_letter_code
_entity_poly.pdbx_strand_id
1 'polypeptide(L)'
;TGGGLAWGGGCSPSLTPELVMFTDNADPVKLLALDMKTGEIVASLPVLDDLPEGYQVAVENSAIVYDDSEGTVSTIVCNWFGAGNAGLADPNNDSSIQSYANIYDQNWLMKGNCMIAPGVERVDTIKTDSGYEMKSIWSRNDLSDTSILKLSTATGYIYGYVQDLESGMWQYIILDFATGETVFTMDVSNKYGYNNMAIGMYAGNSGNALYCPTGYLE
;
A
#
# COMPACT_ATOMS: atom_id res chain seq x y z
N THR A 1 3.38 16.73 -3.99
CA THR A 1 4.06 15.62 -4.63
C THR A 1 3.22 15.08 -5.77
N GLY A 2 3.74 15.04 -6.99
CA GLY A 2 2.97 14.73 -8.20
C GLY A 2 2.90 13.24 -8.56
N GLY A 3 2.98 12.34 -7.61
CA GLY A 3 3.09 10.90 -7.86
C GLY A 3 1.81 10.08 -7.68
N GLY A 4 0.80 10.66 -7.04
CA GLY A 4 -0.50 10.04 -6.87
C GLY A 4 -1.50 10.46 -7.96
N LEU A 5 -2.68 9.85 -7.97
CA LEU A 5 -3.79 10.24 -8.85
C LEU A 5 -4.39 11.59 -8.45
N ALA A 6 -4.19 12.03 -7.21
CA ALA A 6 -4.73 13.24 -6.65
C ALA A 6 -3.62 14.14 -6.05
N TRP A 7 -3.86 15.44 -5.96
CA TRP A 7 -2.99 16.42 -5.31
C TRP A 7 -3.05 16.37 -3.77
N GLY A 8 -3.91 15.55 -3.22
CA GLY A 8 -4.09 15.30 -1.79
C GLY A 8 -4.15 13.80 -1.53
N GLY A 9 -4.54 13.41 -0.32
CA GLY A 9 -4.75 12.01 0.01
C GLY A 9 -5.88 11.41 -0.81
N GLY A 10 -5.57 10.42 -1.65
CA GLY A 10 -6.56 9.68 -2.44
C GLY A 10 -7.18 8.50 -1.70
N CYS A 11 -6.59 8.10 -0.57
CA CYS A 11 -7.07 6.96 0.21
C CYS A 11 -8.39 7.27 0.95
N SER A 12 -9.26 6.27 1.04
CA SER A 12 -10.43 6.37 1.91
C SER A 12 -10.01 6.31 3.37
N PRO A 13 -10.53 7.20 4.23
CA PRO A 13 -10.27 7.11 5.66
C PRO A 13 -10.79 5.81 6.26
N SER A 14 -10.05 5.22 7.17
CA SER A 14 -10.47 4.06 7.96
C SER A 14 -10.84 4.50 9.37
N LEU A 15 -11.92 3.94 9.90
CA LEU A 15 -12.52 4.37 11.16
C LEU A 15 -12.35 3.31 12.24
N THR A 16 -12.02 3.75 13.45
CA THR A 16 -12.15 2.98 14.68
C THR A 16 -13.13 3.67 15.62
N PRO A 17 -13.46 3.10 16.78
CA PRO A 17 -14.35 3.78 17.74
C PRO A 17 -13.85 5.16 18.21
N GLU A 18 -12.54 5.38 18.24
CA GLU A 18 -11.94 6.62 18.75
C GLU A 18 -11.21 7.44 17.69
N LEU A 19 -10.70 6.81 16.63
CA LEU A 19 -9.80 7.45 15.66
C LEU A 19 -10.29 7.34 14.21
N VAL A 20 -9.91 8.34 13.42
CA VAL A 20 -9.93 8.31 11.96
C VAL A 20 -8.49 8.23 11.47
N MET A 21 -8.18 7.21 10.67
CA MET A 21 -6.84 6.96 10.15
C MET A 21 -6.79 7.20 8.65
N PHE A 22 -5.84 8.00 8.17
CA PHE A 22 -5.58 8.20 6.74
C PHE A 22 -4.20 8.82 6.51
N THR A 23 -3.77 8.93 5.25
CA THR A 23 -2.50 9.55 4.84
C THR A 23 -2.75 10.89 4.15
N ASP A 24 -1.82 11.84 4.31
CA ASP A 24 -1.95 13.20 3.79
C ASP A 24 -1.35 13.41 2.39
N ASN A 25 -0.60 12.45 1.86
CA ASN A 25 0.16 12.59 0.60
C ASN A 25 1.05 13.85 0.50
N ALA A 26 1.48 14.38 1.64
CA ALA A 26 2.45 15.48 1.68
C ALA A 26 3.88 14.99 1.35
N ASP A 27 4.87 15.81 1.54
CA ASP A 27 6.28 15.46 1.41
C ASP A 27 7.03 15.90 2.68
N PRO A 28 7.43 14.95 3.54
CA PRO A 28 7.14 13.52 3.52
C PRO A 28 5.66 13.17 3.73
N VAL A 29 5.24 12.03 3.19
CA VAL A 29 3.89 11.49 3.45
C VAL A 29 3.77 11.09 4.90
N LYS A 30 2.64 11.41 5.52
CA LYS A 30 2.37 11.08 6.93
C LYS A 30 1.09 10.26 7.06
N LEU A 31 1.14 9.28 7.94
CA LEU A 31 -0.06 8.71 8.54
C LEU A 31 -0.56 9.67 9.61
N LEU A 32 -1.84 9.98 9.57
CA LEU A 32 -2.53 10.85 10.52
C LEU A 32 -3.58 10.06 11.30
N ALA A 33 -3.63 10.28 12.61
CA ALA A 33 -4.73 9.88 13.47
C ALA A 33 -5.49 11.12 13.94
N LEU A 34 -6.78 11.17 13.64
CA LEU A 34 -7.66 12.22 14.09
C LEU A 34 -8.61 11.67 15.15
N ASP A 35 -8.90 12.49 16.16
CA ASP A 35 -10.00 12.19 17.09
C ASP A 35 -11.34 12.15 16.34
N MET A 36 -12.06 11.04 16.52
CA MET A 36 -13.32 10.78 15.81
C MET A 36 -14.41 11.82 16.10
N LYS A 37 -14.36 12.51 17.22
CA LYS A 37 -15.40 13.46 17.66
C LYS A 37 -15.08 14.90 17.30
N THR A 38 -13.79 15.28 17.44
CA THR A 38 -13.35 16.67 17.25
C THR A 38 -12.76 16.91 15.87
N GLY A 39 -12.25 15.88 15.20
CA GLY A 39 -11.49 15.99 13.96
C GLY A 39 -10.08 16.56 14.14
N GLU A 40 -9.63 16.73 15.37
CA GLU A 40 -8.26 17.21 15.66
C GLU A 40 -7.24 16.11 15.40
N ILE A 41 -6.07 16.46 14.84
CA ILE A 41 -4.96 15.52 14.68
C ILE A 41 -4.39 15.26 16.07
N VAL A 42 -4.46 14.02 16.53
CA VAL A 42 -3.97 13.59 17.85
C VAL A 42 -2.63 12.86 17.77
N ALA A 43 -2.25 12.33 16.62
CA ALA A 43 -0.92 11.79 16.36
C ALA A 43 -0.62 11.83 14.85
N SER A 44 0.65 11.87 14.50
CA SER A 44 1.12 11.75 13.12
C SER A 44 2.52 11.17 13.06
N LEU A 45 2.82 10.39 12.01
CA LEU A 45 4.14 9.82 11.76
C LEU A 45 4.44 9.86 10.27
N PRO A 46 5.65 10.31 9.84
CA PRO A 46 6.12 10.05 8.49
C PRO A 46 6.13 8.55 8.22
N VAL A 47 5.68 8.14 7.04
CA VAL A 47 5.61 6.72 6.65
C VAL A 47 6.31 6.53 5.32
N LEU A 48 6.86 5.32 5.12
CA LEU A 48 7.57 4.96 3.89
C LEU A 48 8.76 5.90 3.62
N ASP A 49 9.39 6.42 4.65
CA ASP A 49 10.48 7.40 4.56
C ASP A 49 11.88 6.74 4.49
N ASP A 50 11.95 5.44 4.65
CA ASP A 50 13.16 4.61 4.58
C ASP A 50 13.38 3.92 3.22
N LEU A 51 12.67 4.37 2.17
CA LEU A 51 12.82 3.82 0.83
C LEU A 51 14.22 4.04 0.24
N PRO A 52 14.70 3.14 -0.63
CA PRO A 52 15.95 3.35 -1.36
C PRO A 52 15.94 4.66 -2.16
N GLU A 53 17.13 5.26 -2.32
CA GLU A 53 17.29 6.53 -3.03
C GLU A 53 16.65 6.49 -4.44
N GLY A 54 15.89 7.52 -4.73
CA GLY A 54 15.24 7.75 -6.02
C GLY A 54 13.85 7.15 -6.16
N TYR A 55 13.31 6.52 -5.11
CA TYR A 55 11.89 6.20 -5.07
C TYR A 55 11.08 7.37 -4.48
N GLN A 56 9.84 7.49 -4.91
CA GLN A 56 8.89 8.48 -4.41
C GLN A 56 7.73 7.76 -3.71
N VAL A 57 7.00 8.49 -2.91
CA VAL A 57 5.86 7.98 -2.13
C VAL A 57 4.58 8.66 -2.56
N ALA A 58 3.54 7.86 -2.75
CA ALA A 58 2.16 8.30 -2.83
C ALA A 58 1.27 7.19 -2.24
N VAL A 59 0.34 7.53 -1.38
CA VAL A 59 -0.59 6.58 -0.80
C VAL A 59 -1.99 6.89 -1.27
N GLU A 60 -2.52 6.03 -2.13
CA GLU A 60 -3.87 6.16 -2.72
C GLU A 60 -4.80 5.03 -2.25
N ASN A 61 -4.24 3.89 -1.85
CA ASN A 61 -5.01 2.77 -1.34
C ASN A 61 -5.43 3.00 0.11
N SER A 62 -6.63 2.56 0.44
CA SER A 62 -7.09 2.53 1.83
C SER A 62 -6.22 1.60 2.65
N ALA A 63 -5.72 2.11 3.78
CA ALA A 63 -4.92 1.33 4.70
C ALA A 63 -5.74 0.21 5.36
N ILE A 64 -5.07 -0.89 5.70
CA ILE A 64 -5.62 -1.81 6.70
C ILE A 64 -5.57 -1.09 8.04
N VAL A 65 -6.68 -1.13 8.78
CA VAL A 65 -6.74 -0.66 10.17
C VAL A 65 -7.31 -1.76 11.04
N TYR A 66 -6.60 -2.10 12.11
CA TYR A 66 -7.00 -3.08 13.09
C TYR A 66 -6.87 -2.49 14.49
N ASP A 67 -8.00 -2.38 15.19
CA ASP A 67 -8.09 -1.96 16.59
C ASP A 67 -8.13 -3.22 17.46
N ASP A 68 -7.15 -3.40 18.35
CA ASP A 68 -7.07 -4.55 19.26
C ASP A 68 -8.04 -4.44 20.44
N SER A 69 -8.72 -3.29 20.58
CA SER A 69 -9.62 -2.95 21.70
C SER A 69 -8.90 -2.87 23.06
N GLU A 70 -7.56 -2.89 23.08
CA GLU A 70 -6.72 -2.79 24.26
C GLU A 70 -5.87 -1.49 24.28
N GLY A 71 -6.09 -0.64 23.27
CA GLY A 71 -5.46 0.68 23.16
C GLY A 71 -4.44 0.78 22.04
N THR A 72 -4.32 -0.22 21.16
CA THR A 72 -3.46 -0.15 19.99
C THR A 72 -4.27 -0.24 18.71
N VAL A 73 -4.06 0.72 17.82
CA VAL A 73 -4.58 0.71 16.46
C VAL A 73 -3.42 0.49 15.49
N SER A 74 -3.38 -0.69 14.89
CA SER A 74 -2.40 -1.02 13.86
C SER A 74 -2.88 -0.57 12.50
N THR A 75 -2.03 0.15 11.77
CA THR A 75 -2.31 0.63 10.41
C THR A 75 -1.23 0.12 9.46
N ILE A 76 -1.63 -0.47 8.33
CA ILE A 76 -0.69 -0.88 7.28
C ILE A 76 -0.94 -0.01 6.07
N VAL A 77 0.10 0.69 5.63
CA VAL A 77 0.13 1.56 4.46
C VAL A 77 0.98 0.94 3.36
N CYS A 78 0.61 1.21 2.11
CA CYS A 78 1.34 0.74 0.94
C CYS A 78 1.69 1.92 0.05
N ASN A 79 2.90 1.92 -0.51
CA ASN A 79 3.28 2.87 -1.54
C ASN A 79 2.57 2.53 -2.85
N TRP A 80 1.90 3.50 -3.40
CA TRP A 80 1.16 3.36 -4.66
C TRP A 80 1.75 4.20 -5.80
N PHE A 81 2.90 4.82 -5.58
CA PHE A 81 3.55 5.67 -6.57
C PHE A 81 3.85 4.89 -7.85
N GLY A 82 3.37 5.40 -8.98
CA GLY A 82 3.51 4.76 -10.29
C GLY A 82 2.41 3.76 -10.65
N ALA A 83 1.61 3.29 -9.69
CA ALA A 83 0.59 2.26 -9.92
C ALA A 83 -0.49 2.69 -10.92
N GLY A 84 -0.87 3.97 -10.94
CA GLY A 84 -1.83 4.51 -11.89
C GLY A 84 -1.37 4.38 -13.36
N ASN A 85 -0.09 4.25 -13.60
CA ASN A 85 0.48 4.07 -14.94
C ASN A 85 0.70 2.61 -15.31
N ALA A 86 0.87 1.76 -14.31
CA ALA A 86 1.24 0.37 -14.52
C ALA A 86 0.19 -0.46 -15.28
N GLY A 87 -1.07 -0.06 -15.24
CA GLY A 87 -2.14 -0.70 -16.02
C GLY A 87 -2.31 -0.15 -17.45
N LEU A 88 -1.65 0.98 -17.74
CA LEU A 88 -1.73 1.66 -19.03
C LEU A 88 -0.46 1.51 -19.86
N ALA A 89 0.61 1.05 -19.25
CA ALA A 89 1.90 0.90 -19.87
C ALA A 89 2.01 -0.42 -20.62
N ASP A 90 1.37 -0.51 -21.77
CA ASP A 90 1.80 -1.45 -22.80
C ASP A 90 3.00 -0.81 -23.54
N PRO A 91 4.22 -1.35 -23.41
CA PRO A 91 5.39 -0.81 -24.10
C PRO A 91 5.25 -0.88 -25.63
N ASN A 92 4.25 -1.60 -26.16
CA ASN A 92 3.96 -1.69 -27.59
C ASN A 92 2.81 -0.77 -28.02
N ASN A 93 2.16 -0.07 -27.10
CA ASN A 93 1.05 0.83 -27.39
C ASN A 93 1.40 2.26 -26.94
N ASP A 94 2.09 2.99 -27.80
CA ASP A 94 2.82 4.21 -27.49
C ASP A 94 1.98 5.47 -27.24
N SER A 95 0.70 5.49 -27.61
CA SER A 95 -0.06 6.74 -27.64
C SER A 95 -0.67 7.15 -26.29
N SER A 96 -0.95 6.21 -25.41
CA SER A 96 -1.53 6.50 -24.08
C SER A 96 -0.46 6.74 -23.02
N ILE A 97 0.70 6.11 -23.14
CA ILE A 97 1.82 6.24 -22.22
C ILE A 97 2.42 7.65 -22.24
N GLN A 98 2.49 8.28 -23.41
CA GLN A 98 3.14 9.60 -23.53
C GLN A 98 2.42 10.72 -22.78
N SER A 99 1.12 10.66 -22.60
CA SER A 99 0.38 11.66 -21.82
C SER A 99 0.60 11.54 -20.31
N TYR A 100 0.83 10.35 -19.83
CA TYR A 100 1.13 10.08 -18.42
C TYR A 100 2.64 10.16 -18.12
N ALA A 101 3.47 9.83 -19.07
CA ALA A 101 4.93 9.93 -18.96
C ALA A 101 5.44 11.35 -18.67
N ASN A 102 4.67 12.39 -19.01
CA ASN A 102 4.99 13.78 -18.67
C ASN A 102 4.70 14.12 -17.20
N ILE A 103 3.97 13.28 -16.49
CA ILE A 103 3.60 13.48 -15.08
C ILE A 103 4.57 12.71 -14.16
N TYR A 104 5.17 11.63 -14.67
CA TYR A 104 6.04 10.75 -13.91
C TYR A 104 7.42 10.69 -14.56
N ASP A 105 8.47 10.65 -13.74
CA ASP A 105 9.83 10.45 -14.24
C ASP A 105 9.94 9.07 -14.89
N GLN A 106 10.05 9.05 -16.24
CA GLN A 106 10.20 7.81 -17.02
C GLN A 106 11.39 6.97 -16.58
N ASN A 107 12.47 7.62 -16.11
CA ASN A 107 13.64 6.91 -15.60
C ASN A 107 13.31 6.08 -14.37
N TRP A 108 12.29 6.51 -13.64
CA TRP A 108 11.81 5.78 -12.49
C TRP A 108 11.03 4.51 -12.89
N LEU A 109 10.10 4.63 -13.85
CA LEU A 109 9.33 3.49 -14.38
C LEU A 109 10.22 2.38 -14.96
N MET A 110 11.45 2.71 -15.32
CA MET A 110 12.42 1.79 -15.93
C MET A 110 13.48 1.30 -14.93
N LYS A 111 13.40 1.70 -13.65
CA LYS A 111 14.29 1.18 -12.61
C LYS A 111 13.91 -0.25 -12.25
N GLY A 112 14.79 -1.17 -12.63
CA GLY A 112 14.54 -2.59 -12.46
C GLY A 112 13.42 -3.11 -13.37
N ASN A 113 12.79 -4.19 -12.96
CA ASN A 113 11.69 -4.83 -13.68
C ASN A 113 10.31 -4.42 -13.13
N CYS A 114 10.26 -3.46 -12.22
CA CYS A 114 9.05 -3.07 -11.52
C CYS A 114 8.62 -1.65 -11.86
N MET A 115 7.33 -1.46 -12.11
CA MET A 115 6.73 -0.17 -12.49
C MET A 115 6.19 0.62 -11.31
N ILE A 116 6.18 0.03 -10.12
CA ILE A 116 5.55 0.56 -8.93
C ILE A 116 6.62 0.73 -7.87
N ALA A 117 6.61 1.87 -7.18
CA ALA A 117 7.52 2.08 -6.07
C ALA A 117 7.25 1.07 -4.95
N PRO A 118 8.30 0.51 -4.35
CA PRO A 118 8.13 -0.40 -3.22
C PRO A 118 7.67 0.37 -1.98
N GLY A 119 7.22 -0.37 -1.01
CA GLY A 119 6.94 0.09 0.34
C GLY A 119 5.62 -0.44 0.89
N VAL A 120 5.74 -1.23 1.93
CA VAL A 120 4.62 -1.66 2.79
C VAL A 120 5.07 -1.49 4.23
N GLU A 121 4.34 -0.72 5.01
CA GLU A 121 4.74 -0.41 6.39
C GLU A 121 3.59 -0.59 7.36
N ARG A 122 3.89 -1.18 8.52
CA ARG A 122 2.98 -1.22 9.66
C ARG A 122 3.39 -0.18 10.69
N VAL A 123 2.41 0.65 11.07
CA VAL A 123 2.51 1.61 12.17
C VAL A 123 1.48 1.26 13.23
N ASP A 124 1.89 1.23 14.48
CA ASP A 124 0.98 1.12 15.61
C ASP A 124 0.77 2.50 16.25
N THR A 125 -0.49 2.88 16.41
CA THR A 125 -0.94 4.05 17.17
C THR A 125 -1.38 3.58 18.55
N ILE A 126 -0.65 3.97 19.57
CA ILE A 126 -0.77 3.46 20.95
C ILE A 126 -1.37 4.54 21.83
N LYS A 127 -2.46 4.21 22.52
CA LYS A 127 -3.07 5.09 23.52
C LYS A 127 -2.21 5.12 24.77
N THR A 128 -1.89 6.32 25.26
CA THR A 128 -1.07 6.57 26.46
C THR A 128 -1.85 7.45 27.43
N ASP A 129 -1.33 7.63 28.64
CA ASP A 129 -1.93 8.53 29.62
C ASP A 129 -1.95 10.01 29.15
N SER A 130 -1.07 10.37 28.22
CA SER A 130 -0.92 11.75 27.69
C SER A 130 -1.55 11.96 26.31
N GLY A 131 -2.16 10.95 25.71
CA GLY A 131 -2.73 11.01 24.37
C GLY A 131 -2.40 9.79 23.52
N TYR A 132 -1.91 10.00 22.31
CA TYR A 132 -1.55 8.92 21.38
C TYR A 132 -0.12 9.07 20.90
N GLU A 133 0.57 7.94 20.75
CA GLU A 133 1.92 7.84 20.17
C GLU A 133 1.88 6.90 18.96
N MET A 134 2.64 7.24 17.92
CA MET A 134 2.80 6.38 16.74
C MET A 134 4.21 5.81 16.69
N LYS A 135 4.29 4.53 16.27
CA LYS A 135 5.56 3.83 16.09
C LYS A 135 5.50 2.94 14.86
N SER A 136 6.52 3.06 13.99
CA SER A 136 6.77 2.08 12.94
C SER A 136 7.19 0.75 13.56
N ILE A 137 6.55 -0.34 13.17
CA ILE A 137 6.78 -1.69 13.70
C ILE A 137 7.66 -2.48 12.75
N TRP A 138 7.33 -2.44 11.45
CA TRP A 138 8.14 -3.02 10.39
C TRP A 138 7.86 -2.30 9.07
N SER A 139 8.87 -2.31 8.19
CA SER A 139 8.81 -1.81 6.82
C SER A 139 9.37 -2.85 5.84
N ARG A 140 8.76 -2.94 4.66
CA ARG A 140 9.14 -3.82 3.55
C ARG A 140 9.37 -3.00 2.30
N ASN A 141 10.64 -2.64 2.07
CA ASN A 141 11.07 -1.80 0.94
C ASN A 141 11.39 -2.61 -0.33
N ASP A 142 11.14 -3.90 -0.28
CA ASP A 142 11.31 -4.88 -1.35
C ASP A 142 10.00 -5.29 -2.03
N LEU A 143 8.85 -4.85 -1.52
CA LEU A 143 7.55 -5.21 -2.03
C LEU A 143 6.88 -4.01 -2.71
N SER A 144 6.45 -4.18 -3.95
CA SER A 144 5.62 -3.22 -4.69
C SER A 144 4.19 -3.72 -4.71
N ASP A 145 3.29 -3.02 -4.03
CA ASP A 145 1.89 -3.42 -3.89
C ASP A 145 0.95 -2.42 -4.56
N THR A 146 0.11 -2.92 -5.46
CA THR A 146 -0.98 -2.13 -6.05
C THR A 146 -2.35 -2.57 -5.55
N SER A 147 -2.40 -3.66 -4.79
CA SER A 147 -3.63 -4.21 -4.25
C SER A 147 -4.06 -3.49 -2.97
N ILE A 148 -5.30 -3.72 -2.57
CA ILE A 148 -5.72 -3.40 -1.21
C ILE A 148 -5.53 -4.65 -0.37
N LEU A 149 -4.46 -4.68 0.41
CA LEU A 149 -4.11 -5.78 1.30
C LEU A 149 -5.26 -6.15 2.25
N LYS A 150 -5.28 -7.39 2.71
CA LYS A 150 -6.29 -7.88 3.66
C LYS A 150 -5.63 -8.59 4.84
N LEU A 151 -6.01 -8.17 6.04
CA LEU A 151 -5.63 -8.84 7.28
C LEU A 151 -6.71 -9.85 7.69
N SER A 152 -6.29 -11.08 7.98
CA SER A 152 -7.09 -12.05 8.69
C SER A 152 -6.71 -12.05 10.17
N THR A 153 -7.54 -11.50 11.01
CA THR A 153 -7.32 -11.47 12.46
C THR A 153 -7.36 -12.85 13.09
N ALA A 154 -8.04 -13.81 12.44
CA ALA A 154 -8.10 -15.20 12.93
C ALA A 154 -6.78 -15.96 12.72
N THR A 155 -5.99 -15.61 11.69
CA THR A 155 -4.73 -16.28 11.37
C THR A 155 -3.50 -15.43 11.71
N GLY A 156 -3.65 -14.12 11.87
CA GLY A 156 -2.55 -13.19 12.02
C GLY A 156 -1.76 -12.99 10.72
N TYR A 157 -2.38 -13.21 9.56
CA TYR A 157 -1.72 -13.07 8.27
C TYR A 157 -2.33 -11.95 7.43
N ILE A 158 -1.45 -11.29 6.68
CA ILE A 158 -1.79 -10.30 5.65
C ILE A 158 -1.68 -10.98 4.29
N TYR A 159 -2.72 -10.83 3.49
CA TYR A 159 -2.79 -11.35 2.13
C TYR A 159 -2.66 -10.19 1.15
N GLY A 160 -1.77 -10.36 0.18
CA GLY A 160 -1.44 -9.33 -0.80
C GLY A 160 -1.22 -9.89 -2.21
N TYR A 161 -1.15 -8.96 -3.16
CA TYR A 161 -0.75 -9.23 -4.54
C TYR A 161 0.27 -8.17 -4.93
N VAL A 162 1.51 -8.58 -5.05
CA VAL A 162 2.66 -7.69 -5.18
C VAL A 162 3.44 -7.98 -6.46
N GLN A 163 4.28 -7.04 -6.84
CA GLN A 163 5.32 -7.28 -7.84
C GLN A 163 6.67 -7.36 -7.13
N ASP A 164 7.41 -8.43 -7.37
CA ASP A 164 8.77 -8.59 -6.88
C ASP A 164 9.72 -7.65 -7.63
N LEU A 165 10.50 -6.86 -6.90
CA LEU A 165 11.36 -5.83 -7.48
C LEU A 165 12.50 -6.36 -8.34
N GLU A 166 13.01 -7.53 -8.01
CA GLU A 166 14.18 -8.10 -8.70
C GLU A 166 13.78 -8.78 -10.00
N SER A 167 12.75 -9.63 -9.94
CA SER A 167 12.31 -10.44 -11.08
C SER A 167 11.23 -9.78 -11.94
N GLY A 168 10.51 -8.76 -11.40
CA GLY A 168 9.31 -8.20 -12.00
C GLY A 168 8.10 -9.15 -11.97
N MET A 169 8.20 -10.25 -11.22
CA MET A 169 7.16 -11.27 -11.13
C MET A 169 6.00 -10.77 -10.26
N TRP A 170 4.79 -10.84 -10.79
CA TRP A 170 3.58 -10.67 -10.00
C TRP A 170 3.33 -11.92 -9.16
N GLN A 171 3.06 -11.72 -7.88
CA GLN A 171 2.95 -12.79 -6.90
C GLN A 171 1.78 -12.56 -5.96
N TYR A 172 1.08 -13.64 -5.61
CA TYR A 172 0.35 -13.65 -4.35
C TYR A 172 1.35 -13.79 -3.21
N ILE A 173 1.15 -13.01 -2.15
CA ILE A 173 2.00 -13.02 -0.97
C ILE A 173 1.18 -13.17 0.31
N ILE A 174 1.74 -13.86 1.28
CA ILE A 174 1.23 -13.90 2.65
C ILE A 174 2.35 -13.40 3.55
N LEU A 175 2.06 -12.36 4.33
CA LEU A 175 2.96 -11.82 5.34
C LEU A 175 2.45 -12.15 6.73
N ASP A 176 3.36 -12.37 7.66
CA ASP A 176 3.05 -12.39 9.08
C ASP A 176 2.73 -10.96 9.56
N PHE A 177 1.60 -10.79 10.22
CA PHE A 177 1.16 -9.46 10.67
C PHE A 177 2.10 -8.85 11.72
N ALA A 178 2.63 -9.69 12.62
CA ALA A 178 3.46 -9.20 13.72
C ALA A 178 4.86 -8.76 13.24
N THR A 179 5.43 -9.49 12.28
CA THR A 179 6.84 -9.32 11.89
C THR A 179 7.04 -8.71 10.50
N GLY A 180 6.02 -8.74 9.65
CA GLY A 180 6.15 -8.36 8.23
C GLY A 180 6.90 -9.40 7.38
N GLU A 181 7.31 -10.52 7.95
CA GLU A 181 8.03 -11.57 7.23
C GLU A 181 7.13 -12.28 6.21
N THR A 182 7.72 -12.66 5.09
CA THR A 182 7.02 -13.44 4.06
C THR A 182 6.84 -14.87 4.53
N VAL A 183 5.59 -15.31 4.64
CA VAL A 183 5.21 -16.68 5.00
C VAL A 183 5.06 -17.56 3.75
N PHE A 184 4.54 -16.96 2.67
CA PHE A 184 4.27 -17.69 1.44
C PHE A 184 4.27 -16.74 0.24
N THR A 185 4.73 -17.22 -0.91
CA THR A 185 4.58 -16.59 -2.22
C THR A 185 4.13 -17.59 -3.27
N MET A 186 3.38 -17.11 -4.26
CA MET A 186 3.01 -17.88 -5.43
C MET A 186 3.09 -17.00 -6.67
N ASP A 187 3.98 -17.36 -7.59
CA ASP A 187 4.18 -16.65 -8.84
C ASP A 187 2.95 -16.75 -9.75
N VAL A 188 2.64 -15.64 -10.39
CA VAL A 188 1.53 -15.54 -11.35
C VAL A 188 2.06 -15.28 -12.75
N SER A 189 2.76 -14.16 -12.96
CA SER A 189 3.27 -13.77 -14.28
C SER A 189 4.25 -12.60 -14.16
N ASN A 190 5.13 -12.45 -15.15
CA ASN A 190 5.98 -11.26 -15.30
C ASN A 190 5.48 -10.28 -16.38
N LYS A 191 4.25 -10.47 -16.88
CA LYS A 191 3.68 -9.59 -17.90
C LYS A 191 3.05 -8.35 -17.29
N TYR A 192 3.14 -7.22 -17.99
CA TYR A 192 2.58 -5.93 -17.57
C TYR A 192 1.08 -5.94 -17.27
N GLY A 193 0.29 -6.71 -18.01
CA GLY A 193 -1.16 -6.78 -17.86
C GLY A 193 -1.66 -7.43 -16.56
N TYR A 194 -0.78 -7.88 -15.69
CA TYR A 194 -1.17 -8.56 -14.44
C TYR A 194 -1.25 -7.63 -13.22
N ASN A 195 -1.13 -6.32 -13.41
CA ASN A 195 -1.39 -5.35 -12.36
C ASN A 195 -2.89 -5.30 -12.00
N ASN A 196 -3.22 -5.31 -10.73
CA ASN A 196 -4.61 -5.28 -10.28
C ASN A 196 -5.20 -3.87 -10.03
N MET A 197 -4.39 -2.82 -10.13
CA MET A 197 -4.81 -1.41 -10.06
C MET A 197 -5.77 -1.09 -8.90
N ALA A 198 -5.31 -1.22 -7.66
CA ALA A 198 -6.06 -0.88 -6.46
C ALA A 198 -7.34 -1.71 -6.22
N ILE A 199 -7.49 -2.86 -6.85
CA ILE A 199 -8.62 -3.74 -6.58
C ILE A 199 -8.37 -4.51 -5.28
N GLY A 200 -9.37 -4.51 -4.40
CA GLY A 200 -9.31 -5.23 -3.14
C GLY A 200 -9.21 -6.73 -3.32
N MET A 201 -8.38 -7.36 -2.53
CA MET A 201 -8.41 -8.81 -2.38
C MET A 201 -9.62 -9.24 -1.55
N TYR A 202 -10.17 -10.40 -1.82
CA TYR A 202 -11.31 -10.94 -1.11
C TYR A 202 -11.01 -12.34 -0.61
N ALA A 203 -11.17 -12.55 0.70
CA ALA A 203 -11.16 -13.87 1.30
C ALA A 203 -12.59 -14.40 1.39
N GLY A 204 -12.85 -15.57 0.82
CA GLY A 204 -14.16 -16.21 0.93
C GLY A 204 -14.46 -16.72 2.35
N ASN A 205 -15.73 -16.79 2.71
CA ASN A 205 -16.16 -17.26 4.04
C ASN A 205 -15.77 -18.72 4.34
N SER A 206 -15.42 -19.50 3.32
CA SER A 206 -14.94 -20.88 3.48
C SER A 206 -13.45 -20.97 3.81
N GLY A 207 -12.74 -19.85 3.84
CA GLY A 207 -11.29 -19.81 4.04
C GLY A 207 -10.46 -20.31 2.86
N ASN A 208 -11.08 -20.69 1.75
CA ASN A 208 -10.43 -21.39 0.64
C ASN A 208 -10.29 -20.59 -0.66
N ALA A 209 -10.80 -19.37 -0.72
CA ALA A 209 -10.74 -18.56 -1.94
C ALA A 209 -10.18 -17.18 -1.67
N LEU A 210 -8.97 -16.95 -2.16
CA LEU A 210 -8.41 -15.63 -2.31
C LEU A 210 -8.62 -15.21 -3.77
N TYR A 211 -9.38 -14.14 -3.99
CA TYR A 211 -9.62 -13.61 -5.31
C TYR A 211 -8.99 -12.23 -5.44
N CYS A 212 -8.07 -12.10 -6.37
CA CYS A 212 -7.52 -10.83 -6.79
C CYS A 212 -7.80 -10.68 -8.29
N PRO A 213 -8.77 -9.88 -8.71
CA PRO A 213 -8.99 -9.68 -10.13
C PRO A 213 -7.79 -8.97 -10.73
N THR A 214 -7.16 -9.61 -11.69
CA THR A 214 -6.15 -8.98 -12.54
C THR A 214 -6.86 -8.23 -13.66
N GLY A 215 -6.44 -7.01 -13.95
CA GLY A 215 -7.13 -6.11 -14.89
C GLY A 215 -7.02 -6.50 -16.36
N TYR A 216 -6.60 -7.71 -16.71
CA TYR A 216 -6.51 -8.17 -18.09
C TYR A 216 -7.26 -9.49 -18.29
N LEU A 217 -8.28 -9.41 -19.14
CA LEU A 217 -8.82 -10.57 -19.83
C LEU A 217 -8.16 -10.61 -21.22
N GLU A 218 -7.38 -11.66 -21.48
CA GLU A 218 -7.00 -12.00 -22.85
C GLU A 218 -8.22 -12.55 -23.61
#